data_195140b85f192c401a52c16354bbd542
#
_entry.id   195140b85f192c401a52c16354bbd542
#
_cell.length_a   1.000
_cell.length_b   1.000
_cell.length_c   1.000
_cell.angle_alpha   90.00
_cell.angle_beta   90.00
_cell.angle_gamma   90.00
#
_symmetry.space_group_name_H-M   'P 1'
#
loop_
_entity.id
_entity.type
_entity.pdbx_description
1 polymer ?
#
loop_
_entity_poly.entity_id
_entity_poly.type
_entity_poly.pdbx_seq_one_letter_code
_entity_poly.pdbx_strand_id
1 'polypeptide(L)' 'MQPGDVFSRDPEIMSGALVFTGTRVPVDVLFESLLGGSSLDEILEDFPSIGRERAEAALRLAQRSLHSAAA' A
#
# COMPACT_ATOMS: atom_id res chain seq x y z
N MET A 1 -0.50 -5.06 -13.39
CA MET A 1 -1.22 -5.28 -12.12
C MET A 1 -2.36 -4.27 -12.03
N GLN A 2 -3.57 -4.75 -11.84
CA GLN A 2 -4.73 -3.89 -11.69
C GLN A 2 -4.84 -3.37 -10.26
N PRO A 3 -5.48 -2.21 -10.03
CA PRO A 3 -5.63 -1.69 -8.66
C PRO A 3 -6.21 -2.70 -7.67
N GLY A 4 -7.16 -3.52 -8.08
CA GLY A 4 -7.74 -4.55 -7.22
C GLY A 4 -6.79 -5.67 -6.83
N ASP A 5 -5.67 -5.83 -7.54
CA ASP A 5 -4.61 -6.77 -7.18
C ASP A 5 -3.67 -6.18 -6.13
N VAL A 6 -3.69 -4.88 -5.97
CA VAL A 6 -2.79 -4.16 -5.06
C VAL A 6 -3.47 -3.92 -3.71
N PHE A 7 -4.68 -3.38 -3.73
CA PHE A 7 -5.39 -3.04 -2.50
C PHE A 7 -6.88 -3.35 -2.64
N SER A 8 -7.51 -3.57 -1.51
CA SER A 8 -8.94 -3.85 -1.44
C SER A 8 -9.52 -3.33 -0.14
N ARG A 9 -10.83 -3.22 -0.09
CA ARG A 9 -11.55 -2.77 1.10
C ARG A 9 -12.50 -3.89 1.52
N ASP A 10 -12.32 -4.36 2.77
CA ASP A 10 -13.16 -5.41 3.34
C ASP A 10 -13.78 -4.84 4.63
N PRO A 11 -15.12 -4.73 4.69
CA PRO A 11 -15.79 -4.16 5.86
C PRO A 11 -15.58 -5.00 7.14
N GLU A 12 -15.20 -6.26 7.01
CA GLU A 12 -14.90 -7.12 8.16
C GLU A 12 -13.47 -6.94 8.67
N ILE A 13 -12.61 -6.26 7.91
CA ILE A 13 -11.23 -5.98 8.30
C ILE A 13 -11.11 -4.51 8.66
N MET A 14 -10.79 -4.21 9.92
CA MET A 14 -10.53 -2.85 10.40
C MET A 14 -11.61 -1.84 10.00
N SER A 15 -12.87 -2.24 10.10
CA SER A 15 -14.03 -1.38 9.78
C SER A 15 -14.02 -0.84 8.35
N GLY A 16 -13.55 -1.63 7.40
CA GLY A 16 -13.51 -1.24 6.00
C GLY A 16 -12.28 -0.47 5.59
N ALA A 17 -11.21 -0.54 6.37
CA ALA A 17 -9.94 0.09 6.02
C ALA A 17 -9.39 -0.49 4.71
N LEU A 18 -8.66 0.34 3.98
CA LEU A 18 -8.00 -0.08 2.76
C LEU A 18 -6.78 -0.91 3.13
N VAL A 19 -6.72 -2.15 2.67
CA VAL A 19 -5.63 -3.08 2.97
C VAL A 19 -4.99 -3.57 1.66
N PHE A 20 -3.76 -4.07 1.77
CA PHE A 20 -3.15 -4.76 0.64
C PHE A 20 -3.92 -6.05 0.37
N THR A 21 -4.26 -6.31 -0.89
CA THR A 21 -5.07 -7.45 -1.30
C THR A 21 -4.50 -8.76 -0.76
N GLY A 22 -5.36 -9.56 -0.15
CA GLY A 22 -4.96 -10.85 0.41
C GLY A 22 -4.27 -10.75 1.76
N THR A 23 -4.19 -9.57 2.36
CA THR A 23 -3.57 -9.36 3.66
C THR A 23 -4.50 -8.59 4.58
N ARG A 24 -4.10 -8.46 5.85
CA ARG A 24 -4.77 -7.57 6.80
C ARG A 24 -3.96 -6.30 7.05
N VAL A 25 -2.92 -6.07 6.24
CA VAL A 25 -2.02 -4.93 6.41
C VAL A 25 -2.64 -3.70 5.75
N PRO A 26 -2.95 -2.65 6.51
CA PRO A 26 -3.46 -1.41 5.92
C PRO A 26 -2.45 -0.81 4.94
N VAL A 27 -2.95 -0.25 3.85
CA VAL A 27 -2.10 0.42 2.86
C VAL A 27 -1.33 1.59 3.51
N ASP A 28 -1.95 2.24 4.49
CA ASP A 28 -1.32 3.37 5.21
C ASP A 28 -0.02 2.98 5.90
N VAL A 29 0.16 1.72 6.28
CA VAL A 29 1.40 1.25 6.91
C VAL A 29 2.60 1.55 6.00
N LEU A 30 2.46 1.32 4.70
CA LEU A 30 3.54 1.59 3.75
C LEU A 30 3.91 3.08 3.76
N PHE A 31 2.91 3.94 3.59
CA PHE A 31 3.16 5.38 3.46
C PHE A 31 3.66 5.98 4.76
N GLU A 32 3.06 5.62 5.88
CA GLU A 32 3.47 6.16 7.19
C GLU A 32 4.85 5.69 7.60
N SER A 33 5.21 4.45 7.28
CA SER A 33 6.56 3.94 7.55
C SER A 33 7.61 4.67 6.73
N LEU A 34 7.32 4.94 5.46
CA LEU A 34 8.23 5.73 4.61
C LEU A 34 8.38 7.15 5.15
N LEU A 35 7.28 7.78 5.56
CA LEU A 35 7.32 9.11 6.16
C LEU A 35 8.11 9.14 7.45
N GLY A 36 8.08 8.05 8.19
CA GLY A 36 8.84 7.90 9.43
C GLY A 36 10.31 7.61 9.25
N GLY A 37 10.77 7.46 8.01
CA GLY A 37 12.18 7.24 7.70
C GLY A 37 12.59 5.81 7.41
N SER A 38 11.66 4.86 7.41
CA SER A 38 11.97 3.48 7.06
C SER A 38 12.21 3.35 5.56
N SER A 39 13.15 2.48 5.18
CA SER A 39 13.33 2.16 3.77
C SER A 39 12.27 1.15 3.33
N LEU A 40 12.04 1.07 2.02
CA LEU A 40 11.13 0.08 1.48
C LEU A 40 11.56 -1.34 1.86
N ASP A 41 12.85 -1.62 1.81
CA ASP A 41 13.38 -2.93 2.19
C ASP A 41 13.07 -3.28 3.64
N GLU A 42 13.20 -2.32 4.55
CA GLU A 42 12.86 -2.51 5.97
C GLU A 42 11.38 -2.80 6.15
N ILE A 43 10.53 -2.07 5.44
CA ILE A 43 9.08 -2.27 5.51
C ILE A 43 8.71 -3.67 5.03
N LEU A 44 9.31 -4.13 3.94
CA LEU A 44 9.04 -5.45 3.40
C LEU A 44 9.58 -6.58 4.29
N GLU A 45 10.61 -6.30 5.06
CA GLU A 45 11.10 -7.22 6.09
C GLU A 45 10.10 -7.37 7.23
N ASP A 46 9.55 -6.25 7.68
CA ASP A 46 8.59 -6.22 8.78
C ASP A 46 7.22 -6.75 8.36
N PHE A 47 6.83 -6.52 7.12
CA PHE A 47 5.52 -6.91 6.58
C PHE A 47 5.70 -7.70 5.28
N PRO A 48 6.23 -8.92 5.37
CA PRO A 48 6.53 -9.70 4.16
C PRO A 48 5.30 -10.05 3.31
N SER A 49 4.11 -10.05 3.90
CA SER A 49 2.89 -10.34 3.17
C SER A 49 2.53 -9.28 2.13
N ILE A 50 3.07 -8.07 2.24
CA ILE A 50 2.84 -7.02 1.24
C ILE A 50 3.43 -7.45 -0.10
N GLY A 51 4.70 -7.86 -0.10
CA GLY A 51 5.44 -8.18 -1.32
C GLY A 51 5.91 -6.93 -2.04
N ARG A 52 7.12 -7.00 -2.62
CA ARG A 52 7.73 -5.86 -3.30
C ARG A 52 6.85 -5.34 -4.45
N GLU A 53 6.27 -6.27 -5.21
CA GLU A 53 5.48 -5.91 -6.39
C GLU A 53 4.27 -5.06 -6.03
N ARG A 54 3.53 -5.45 -4.98
CA ARG A 54 2.39 -4.65 -4.51
C ARG A 54 2.81 -3.31 -3.93
N ALA A 55 3.90 -3.30 -3.17
CA ALA A 55 4.40 -2.06 -2.56
C ALA A 55 4.79 -1.06 -3.64
N GLU A 56 5.52 -1.50 -4.66
CA GLU A 56 5.92 -0.64 -5.77
C GLU A 56 4.71 -0.18 -6.58
N ALA A 57 3.75 -1.07 -6.81
CA ALA A 57 2.52 -0.72 -7.51
C ALA A 57 1.71 0.33 -6.75
N ALA A 58 1.63 0.22 -5.42
CA ALA A 58 0.95 1.21 -4.60
C ALA A 58 1.61 2.59 -4.72
N LEU A 59 2.94 2.62 -4.69
CA LEU A 59 3.68 3.87 -4.85
C LEU A 59 3.48 4.49 -6.22
N ARG A 60 3.43 3.68 -7.28
CA ARG A 60 3.15 4.16 -8.64
C ARG A 60 1.73 4.71 -8.77
N LEU A 61 0.76 4.06 -8.14
CA LEU A 61 -0.62 4.55 -8.14
C LEU A 61 -0.72 5.91 -7.43
N ALA A 62 -0.02 6.06 -6.31
CA ALA A 62 0.04 7.33 -5.59
C ALA A 62 0.70 8.42 -6.46
N GLN A 63 1.76 8.09 -7.16
CA GLN A 63 2.44 8.99 -8.07
C GLN A 63 1.52 9.48 -9.18
N ARG A 64 0.78 8.57 -9.81
CA ARG A 64 -0.21 8.92 -10.84
C ARG A 64 -1.29 9.83 -10.29
N SER A 65 -1.75 9.56 -9.08
CA SER A 65 -2.78 10.36 -8.43
C SER A 65 -2.33 11.80 -8.26
N LEU A 66 -1.07 12.00 -7.89
CA LEU A 66 -0.48 13.34 -7.76
C LEU A 66 -0.44 14.07 -9.10
N HIS A 67 -0.04 13.39 -10.17
CA HIS A 67 0.00 13.99 -11.50
C HIS A 67 -1.40 14.39 -11.98
N SER A 68 -2.39 13.53 -11.72
CA SER A 68 -3.78 13.83 -12.06
C SER A 68 -4.32 15.03 -11.29
N ALA A 69 -3.96 15.15 -10.01
CA ALA A 69 -4.42 16.25 -9.16
C ALA A 69 -3.78 17.59 -9.56
N ALA A 70 -2.57 17.56 -10.10
CA ALA A 70 -1.83 18.76 -10.48
C ALA A 70 -2.17 19.25 -11.89
N ALA A 71 -2.92 18.51 -12.67
CA ALA A 71 -3.24 18.81 -14.08
C ALA A 71 -4.15 20.07 -14.29
#